data_e6b90bf0ffed140151ebf05aa8a22f2a
#
_entry.id   e6b90bf0ffed140151ebf05aa8a22f2a
#
_cell.length_a   1.000
_cell.length_b   1.000
_cell.length_c   1.000
_cell.angle_alpha   90.00
_cell.angle_beta   90.00
_cell.angle_gamma   90.00
#
_symmetry.space_group_name_H-M   'P 1'
#
loop_
_entity.id
_entity.type
_entity.pdbx_description
1 polymer ?
#
loop_
_entity_poly.entity_id
_entity_poly.type
_entity_poly.pdbx_seq_one_letter_code
_entity_poly.pdbx_strand_id
1 'polypeptide(L)'
;ATLTDKDTVPYYTITVSDEMVDGQVNMYTQRNGRYEKVEEYADNDMVKGLMCQLDENGNTVEGGIQAEDAVVLPKYMKNAAQAALFEGTKVGDVITINPREAYEDNEAELASLLKISKEEAANVNGNFSYQIGEITRYVPGDLNQEIFDQVYGEGAVSTEEEFRARVKEDLTRQFVPESDYKFLIDVREYLMGRIGELKFADDVLKRIMHINNPDKGEEYVNEHYANTVKELSWHLVKEQLVEKAGIKIEEKDLVEQAKESVRAQFAQYGMTNVPDDVLANYAAETLKKKENMENLVNRAIEVRLAAALKQEVKLDEKSVSLEEFNKMFE
;
A
#
# COMPACT_ATOMS: atom_id res chain seq x y z
N ALA A 1 33.59 -18.44 -1.01
CA ALA A 1 32.75 -18.05 -2.14
C ALA A 1 33.37 -16.90 -2.92
N THR A 2 33.38 -16.97 -4.23
CA THR A 2 33.93 -15.93 -5.11
C THR A 2 33.06 -15.79 -6.35
N LEU A 3 32.73 -14.55 -6.70
CA LEU A 3 32.08 -14.18 -7.95
C LEU A 3 33.01 -13.28 -8.77
N THR A 4 32.99 -13.45 -10.08
CA THR A 4 33.81 -12.68 -11.03
C THR A 4 33.00 -12.29 -12.26
N ASP A 5 33.59 -11.53 -13.17
CA ASP A 5 33.02 -11.16 -14.47
C ASP A 5 32.76 -12.33 -15.42
N LYS A 6 33.19 -13.54 -15.03
CA LYS A 6 32.88 -14.79 -15.75
C LYS A 6 31.57 -15.42 -15.31
N ASP A 7 31.06 -15.01 -14.16
CA ASP A 7 29.80 -15.47 -13.61
C ASP A 7 28.64 -14.62 -14.15
N THR A 8 27.62 -15.25 -14.67
CA THR A 8 26.43 -14.57 -15.20
C THR A 8 25.24 -14.85 -14.30
N VAL A 9 24.59 -13.80 -13.83
CA VAL A 9 23.41 -13.87 -12.97
C VAL A 9 22.29 -13.05 -13.61
N PRO A 10 21.05 -13.54 -13.64
CA PRO A 10 19.94 -12.76 -14.18
C PRO A 10 19.66 -11.54 -13.31
N TYR A 11 19.24 -10.46 -13.96
CA TYR A 11 18.78 -9.23 -13.32
C TYR A 11 17.48 -8.78 -13.96
N TYR A 12 16.42 -8.77 -13.18
CA TYR A 12 15.07 -8.46 -13.66
C TYR A 12 14.71 -7.02 -13.38
N THR A 13 14.53 -6.24 -14.45
CA THR A 13 14.02 -4.87 -14.38
C THR A 13 12.50 -4.89 -14.58
N ILE A 14 11.77 -4.29 -13.66
CA ILE A 14 10.32 -4.21 -13.74
C ILE A 14 9.95 -3.05 -14.68
N THR A 15 9.23 -3.37 -15.75
CA THR A 15 8.73 -2.38 -16.71
C THR A 15 7.55 -1.64 -16.13
N VAL A 16 7.63 -0.31 -16.09
CA VAL A 16 6.51 0.55 -15.71
C VAL A 16 5.58 0.73 -16.91
N SER A 17 4.34 0.27 -16.78
CA SER A 17 3.32 0.39 -17.83
C SER A 17 2.70 1.79 -17.85
N ASP A 18 2.07 2.13 -18.96
CA ASP A 18 1.29 3.38 -19.08
C ASP A 18 0.14 3.42 -18.08
N GLU A 19 -0.47 2.27 -17.78
CA GLU A 19 -1.52 2.15 -16.76
C GLU A 19 -1.02 2.51 -15.35
N MET A 20 0.20 2.12 -15.00
CA MET A 20 0.82 2.52 -13.72
C MET A 20 1.05 4.03 -13.66
N VAL A 21 1.50 4.62 -14.75
CA VAL A 21 1.69 6.07 -14.85
C VAL A 21 0.35 6.78 -14.73
N ASP A 22 -0.68 6.31 -15.43
CA ASP A 22 -2.04 6.86 -15.36
C ASP A 22 -2.59 6.78 -13.93
N GLY A 23 -2.39 5.65 -13.25
CA GLY A 23 -2.80 5.48 -11.86
C GLY A 23 -2.16 6.51 -10.93
N GLN A 24 -0.88 6.76 -11.08
CA GLN A 24 -0.15 7.74 -10.28
C GLN A 24 -0.58 9.17 -10.59
N VAL A 25 -0.74 9.50 -11.87
CA VAL A 25 -1.25 10.82 -12.32
C VAL A 25 -2.66 11.06 -11.77
N ASN A 26 -3.52 10.07 -11.85
CA ASN A 26 -4.89 10.15 -11.30
C ASN A 26 -4.89 10.38 -9.78
N MET A 27 -3.96 9.80 -9.04
CA MET A 27 -3.82 10.08 -7.60
C MET A 27 -3.51 11.55 -7.34
N TYR A 28 -2.62 12.16 -8.11
CA TYR A 28 -2.30 13.58 -7.99
C TYR A 28 -3.50 14.48 -8.32
N THR A 29 -4.22 14.19 -9.41
CA THR A 29 -5.39 14.96 -9.80
C THR A 29 -6.55 14.79 -8.82
N GLN A 30 -6.74 13.60 -8.26
CA GLN A 30 -7.76 13.34 -7.25
C GLN A 30 -7.52 14.12 -5.95
N ARG A 31 -6.28 14.30 -5.54
CA ARG A 31 -5.94 15.08 -4.35
C ARG A 31 -6.19 16.58 -4.50
N ASN A 32 -6.12 17.09 -5.72
CA ASN A 32 -6.27 18.50 -6.05
C ASN A 32 -7.64 18.81 -6.65
N GLY A 33 -8.63 17.99 -6.33
CA GLY A 33 -10.00 18.18 -6.74
C GLY A 33 -10.76 19.18 -5.89
N ARG A 34 -11.98 19.43 -6.28
CA ARG A 34 -12.92 20.31 -5.61
C ARG A 34 -14.32 19.70 -5.59
N TYR A 35 -15.13 20.15 -4.65
CA TYR A 35 -16.53 19.81 -4.61
C TYR A 35 -17.33 20.85 -5.41
N GLU A 36 -18.18 20.37 -6.29
CA GLU A 36 -19.10 21.20 -7.09
C GLU A 36 -20.54 20.80 -6.81
N LYS A 37 -21.43 21.79 -6.72
CA LYS A 37 -22.87 21.56 -6.67
C LYS A 37 -23.37 21.20 -8.06
N VAL A 38 -24.18 20.14 -8.15
CA VAL A 38 -24.76 19.66 -9.41
C VAL A 38 -26.26 19.51 -9.25
N GLU A 39 -26.99 19.52 -10.35
CA GLU A 39 -28.45 19.41 -10.35
C GLU A 39 -28.97 17.97 -10.44
N GLU A 40 -28.22 17.07 -11.06
CA GLU A 40 -28.58 15.67 -11.26
C GLU A 40 -27.58 14.73 -10.59
N TYR A 41 -28.11 13.69 -9.94
CA TYR A 41 -27.29 12.68 -9.28
C TYR A 41 -26.55 11.80 -10.31
N ALA A 42 -25.29 11.60 -10.06
CA ALA A 42 -24.48 10.58 -10.73
C ALA A 42 -23.68 9.77 -9.67
N ASP A 43 -23.14 8.66 -10.10
CA ASP A 43 -22.36 7.79 -9.23
C ASP A 43 -21.27 8.55 -8.47
N ASN A 44 -21.10 8.21 -7.22
CA ASN A 44 -20.15 8.80 -6.26
C ASN A 44 -20.53 10.17 -5.70
N ASP A 45 -21.67 10.74 -6.10
CA ASP A 45 -22.11 12.02 -5.54
C ASP A 45 -22.60 11.89 -4.10
N MET A 46 -22.47 12.96 -3.37
CA MET A 46 -23.02 13.12 -2.02
C MET A 46 -24.34 13.88 -2.11
N VAL A 47 -25.35 13.36 -1.43
CA VAL A 47 -26.69 13.97 -1.38
C VAL A 47 -26.97 14.49 0.01
N LYS A 48 -27.54 15.67 0.10
CA LYS A 48 -27.99 16.29 1.33
C LYS A 48 -29.47 16.69 1.19
N GLY A 49 -30.28 16.37 2.18
CA GLY A 49 -31.68 16.67 2.09
C GLY A 49 -32.46 16.46 3.39
N LEU A 50 -33.75 16.66 3.29
CA LEU A 50 -34.69 16.51 4.41
C LEU A 50 -35.27 15.12 4.47
N MET A 51 -35.08 14.45 5.60
CA MET A 51 -35.59 13.11 5.84
C MET A 51 -36.72 13.15 6.88
N CYS A 52 -37.89 12.65 6.51
CA CYS A 52 -39.07 12.63 7.38
C CYS A 52 -39.62 11.21 7.51
N GLN A 53 -39.92 10.83 8.74
CA GLN A 53 -40.54 9.54 9.04
C GLN A 53 -41.93 9.44 8.44
N LEU A 54 -42.23 8.30 7.79
CA LEU A 54 -43.53 7.97 7.22
C LEU A 54 -44.25 6.91 8.03
N ASP A 55 -45.56 6.99 8.05
CA ASP A 55 -46.42 5.95 8.58
C ASP A 55 -46.65 4.81 7.55
N GLU A 56 -47.42 3.79 7.90
CA GLU A 56 -47.70 2.64 7.04
C GLU A 56 -48.47 3.03 5.75
N ASN A 57 -49.15 4.16 5.76
CA ASN A 57 -49.86 4.69 4.59
C ASN A 57 -49.05 5.61 3.72
N GLY A 58 -47.78 5.85 4.07
CA GLY A 58 -46.86 6.74 3.35
C GLY A 58 -47.04 8.22 3.67
N ASN A 59 -47.73 8.55 4.76
CA ASN A 59 -47.93 9.93 5.23
C ASN A 59 -46.86 10.29 6.26
N THR A 60 -46.44 11.55 6.27
CA THR A 60 -45.48 12.05 7.27
C THR A 60 -46.08 11.92 8.68
N VAL A 61 -45.32 11.32 9.59
CA VAL A 61 -45.69 11.19 11.00
C VAL A 61 -45.60 12.53 11.69
N GLU A 62 -46.72 13.03 12.23
CA GLU A 62 -46.70 14.27 13.03
C GLU A 62 -45.91 14.06 14.31
N GLY A 63 -44.94 14.93 14.56
CA GLY A 63 -44.02 14.77 15.68
C GLY A 63 -43.02 13.62 15.54
N GLY A 64 -42.96 12.97 14.38
CA GLY A 64 -42.01 11.91 14.09
C GLY A 64 -40.60 12.42 13.84
N ILE A 65 -39.70 11.50 13.49
CA ILE A 65 -38.30 11.83 13.19
C ILE A 65 -38.22 12.71 11.95
N GLN A 66 -37.53 13.84 12.07
CA GLN A 66 -37.29 14.76 10.99
C GLN A 66 -35.83 15.18 11.06
N ALA A 67 -35.02 14.81 10.06
CA ALA A 67 -33.62 15.17 9.98
C ALA A 67 -33.39 16.15 8.85
N GLU A 68 -33.05 17.37 9.21
CA GLU A 68 -32.62 18.40 8.25
C GLU A 68 -31.15 18.15 7.87
N ASP A 69 -30.82 18.46 6.64
CA ASP A 69 -29.45 18.29 6.11
C ASP A 69 -28.91 16.87 6.32
N ALA A 70 -29.76 15.87 6.19
CA ALA A 70 -29.35 14.46 6.25
C ALA A 70 -28.47 14.11 5.05
N VAL A 71 -27.26 13.65 5.32
CA VAL A 71 -26.26 13.32 4.29
C VAL A 71 -26.30 11.85 3.92
N VAL A 72 -26.42 11.59 2.64
CA VAL A 72 -26.40 10.24 2.08
C VAL A 72 -25.31 10.13 1.03
N LEU A 73 -24.53 9.06 1.11
CA LEU A 73 -23.55 8.64 0.11
C LEU A 73 -24.02 7.31 -0.49
N PRO A 74 -24.86 7.31 -1.54
CA PRO A 74 -25.45 6.09 -2.07
C PRO A 74 -24.44 5.02 -2.47
N LYS A 75 -23.27 5.41 -2.94
CA LYS A 75 -22.15 4.51 -3.25
C LYS A 75 -21.77 3.60 -2.09
N TYR A 76 -21.87 4.09 -0.86
CA TYR A 76 -21.47 3.35 0.34
C TYR A 76 -22.65 2.64 1.04
N MET A 77 -23.85 2.71 0.47
CA MET A 77 -24.97 1.89 0.94
C MET A 77 -24.71 0.42 0.65
N LYS A 78 -24.87 -0.42 1.66
CA LYS A 78 -24.70 -1.87 1.51
C LYS A 78 -25.85 -2.51 0.73
N ASN A 79 -27.06 -1.97 0.86
CA ASN A 79 -28.21 -2.45 0.12
C ASN A 79 -28.28 -1.80 -1.27
N ALA A 80 -28.02 -2.60 -2.29
CA ALA A 80 -27.99 -2.13 -3.68
C ALA A 80 -29.35 -1.59 -4.17
N ALA A 81 -30.47 -2.17 -3.72
CA ALA A 81 -31.80 -1.73 -4.11
C ALA A 81 -32.13 -0.33 -3.56
N GLN A 82 -31.71 -0.03 -2.33
CA GLN A 82 -31.86 1.29 -1.74
C GLN A 82 -30.94 2.31 -2.41
N ALA A 83 -29.70 1.96 -2.71
CA ALA A 83 -28.78 2.80 -3.46
C ALA A 83 -29.30 3.16 -4.85
N ALA A 84 -29.92 2.21 -5.55
CA ALA A 84 -30.49 2.40 -6.88
C ALA A 84 -31.65 3.42 -6.93
N LEU A 85 -32.30 3.70 -5.80
CA LEU A 85 -33.37 4.71 -5.73
C LEU A 85 -32.89 6.13 -6.05
N PHE A 86 -31.57 6.37 -5.94
CA PHE A 86 -30.98 7.66 -6.25
C PHE A 86 -30.70 7.86 -7.75
N GLU A 87 -30.72 6.81 -8.55
CA GLU A 87 -30.47 6.89 -9.99
C GLU A 87 -31.56 7.76 -10.67
N GLY A 88 -31.11 8.70 -11.51
CA GLY A 88 -31.99 9.61 -12.25
C GLY A 88 -32.65 10.69 -11.40
N THR A 89 -32.26 10.84 -10.15
CA THR A 89 -32.80 11.90 -9.26
C THR A 89 -32.12 13.23 -9.46
N LYS A 90 -32.82 14.30 -9.13
CA LYS A 90 -32.33 15.68 -9.18
C LYS A 90 -32.68 16.45 -7.91
N VAL A 91 -32.04 17.59 -7.74
CA VAL A 91 -32.38 18.53 -6.67
C VAL A 91 -33.86 18.85 -6.71
N GLY A 92 -34.52 18.76 -5.56
CA GLY A 92 -35.95 18.97 -5.39
C GLY A 92 -36.80 17.69 -5.45
N ASP A 93 -36.27 16.59 -5.95
CA ASP A 93 -36.98 15.32 -5.97
C ASP A 93 -37.20 14.78 -4.55
N VAL A 94 -38.31 14.09 -4.38
CA VAL A 94 -38.65 13.37 -3.15
C VAL A 94 -38.68 11.88 -3.46
N ILE A 95 -37.88 11.11 -2.77
CA ILE A 95 -37.89 9.65 -2.86
C ILE A 95 -38.26 9.04 -1.52
N THR A 96 -38.70 7.80 -1.55
CA THR A 96 -39.03 7.01 -0.36
C THR A 96 -37.92 6.00 -0.16
N ILE A 97 -37.21 6.07 0.98
CA ILE A 97 -36.14 5.14 1.33
C ILE A 97 -36.44 4.46 2.65
N ASN A 98 -35.88 3.28 2.86
CA ASN A 98 -35.90 2.61 4.14
C ASN A 98 -34.48 2.64 4.73
N PRO A 99 -34.20 3.53 5.69
CA PRO A 99 -32.85 3.69 6.23
C PRO A 99 -32.31 2.43 6.88
N ARG A 100 -33.14 1.66 7.57
CA ARG A 100 -32.69 0.40 8.19
C ARG A 100 -32.23 -0.62 7.17
N GLU A 101 -32.98 -0.78 6.09
CA GLU A 101 -32.58 -1.65 4.98
C GLU A 101 -31.32 -1.11 4.27
N ALA A 102 -31.26 0.20 4.03
CA ALA A 102 -30.15 0.85 3.34
C ALA A 102 -28.79 0.57 4.01
N TYR A 103 -28.77 0.59 5.33
CA TYR A 103 -27.57 0.39 6.14
C TYR A 103 -27.50 -0.98 6.83
N GLU A 104 -28.31 -1.94 6.40
CA GLU A 104 -28.31 -3.32 6.91
C GLU A 104 -28.27 -3.42 8.43
N ASP A 105 -29.22 -2.72 9.08
CA ASP A 105 -29.38 -2.68 10.54
C ASP A 105 -28.22 -2.04 11.33
N ASN A 106 -27.31 -1.30 10.69
CA ASN A 106 -26.25 -0.60 11.39
C ASN A 106 -26.81 0.62 12.15
N GLU A 107 -27.00 0.47 13.44
CA GLU A 107 -27.59 1.49 14.30
C GLU A 107 -26.74 2.77 14.40
N ALA A 108 -25.44 2.67 14.34
CA ALA A 108 -24.54 3.83 14.37
C ALA A 108 -24.73 4.70 13.12
N GLU A 109 -24.82 4.08 11.94
CA GLU A 109 -25.07 4.80 10.68
C GLU A 109 -26.49 5.39 10.65
N LEU A 110 -27.49 4.65 11.14
CA LEU A 110 -28.86 5.17 11.29
C LEU A 110 -28.92 6.38 12.22
N ALA A 111 -28.26 6.31 13.36
CA ALA A 111 -28.21 7.42 14.32
C ALA A 111 -27.58 8.66 13.70
N SER A 112 -26.51 8.49 12.97
CA SER A 112 -25.81 9.59 12.28
C SER A 112 -26.66 10.19 11.17
N LEU A 113 -27.30 9.37 10.34
CA LEU A 113 -28.16 9.83 9.25
C LEU A 113 -29.35 10.62 9.77
N LEU A 114 -30.05 10.06 10.74
CA LEU A 114 -31.30 10.62 11.26
C LEU A 114 -31.09 11.65 12.36
N LYS A 115 -29.84 11.88 12.76
CA LYS A 115 -29.44 12.82 13.82
C LYS A 115 -30.15 12.55 15.15
N ILE A 116 -30.23 11.28 15.50
CA ILE A 116 -30.84 10.77 16.73
C ILE A 116 -29.79 9.99 17.55
N SER A 117 -30.15 9.63 18.78
CA SER A 117 -29.31 8.77 19.59
C SER A 117 -29.25 7.34 19.04
N LYS A 118 -28.21 6.60 19.40
CA LYS A 118 -28.10 5.17 19.03
C LYS A 118 -29.23 4.35 19.64
N GLU A 119 -29.68 4.69 20.83
CA GLU A 119 -30.82 4.06 21.51
C GLU A 119 -32.11 4.26 20.74
N GLU A 120 -32.37 5.49 20.27
CA GLU A 120 -33.53 5.80 19.43
C GLU A 120 -33.43 5.06 18.07
N ALA A 121 -32.23 4.98 17.50
CA ALA A 121 -32.00 4.28 16.25
C ALA A 121 -32.35 2.78 16.31
N ALA A 122 -32.18 2.14 17.47
CA ALA A 122 -32.58 0.74 17.68
C ALA A 122 -34.06 0.47 17.42
N ASN A 123 -34.93 1.47 17.58
CA ASN A 123 -36.37 1.36 17.43
C ASN A 123 -36.91 1.92 16.09
N VAL A 124 -36.04 2.42 15.23
CA VAL A 124 -36.41 2.97 13.94
C VAL A 124 -36.70 1.87 12.94
N ASN A 125 -37.88 1.88 12.38
CA ASN A 125 -38.32 0.97 11.32
C ASN A 125 -39.12 1.74 10.27
N GLY A 126 -39.23 1.16 9.08
CA GLY A 126 -40.09 1.64 8.03
C GLY A 126 -39.48 2.69 7.13
N ASN A 127 -40.33 3.29 6.34
CA ASN A 127 -39.95 4.18 5.28
C ASN A 127 -39.85 5.63 5.76
N PHE A 128 -38.97 6.36 5.10
CA PHE A 128 -38.81 7.80 5.24
C PHE A 128 -38.94 8.45 3.86
N SER A 129 -39.51 9.64 3.79
CA SER A 129 -39.38 10.48 2.61
C SER A 129 -38.02 11.19 2.68
N TYR A 130 -37.39 11.34 1.54
CA TYR A 130 -36.14 12.07 1.43
C TYR A 130 -36.25 13.09 0.31
N GLN A 131 -36.31 14.36 0.69
CA GLN A 131 -36.31 15.47 -0.26
C GLN A 131 -34.89 15.92 -0.51
N ILE A 132 -34.45 15.73 -1.74
CA ILE A 132 -33.08 16.09 -2.17
C ILE A 132 -32.96 17.61 -2.23
N GLY A 133 -32.14 18.18 -1.36
CA GLY A 133 -31.89 19.61 -1.29
C GLY A 133 -30.62 20.05 -2.00
N GLU A 134 -29.59 19.22 -1.98
CA GLU A 134 -28.29 19.51 -2.57
C GLU A 134 -27.61 18.21 -3.03
N ILE A 135 -26.99 18.27 -4.20
CA ILE A 135 -26.14 17.19 -4.71
C ILE A 135 -24.76 17.79 -4.95
N THR A 136 -23.74 17.16 -4.36
CA THR A 136 -22.35 17.61 -4.46
C THR A 136 -21.50 16.53 -5.10
N ARG A 137 -20.70 16.92 -6.08
CA ARG A 137 -19.80 16.05 -6.82
C ARG A 137 -18.36 16.43 -6.56
N TYR A 138 -17.54 15.44 -6.21
CA TYR A 138 -16.10 15.64 -6.19
C TYR A 138 -15.56 15.58 -7.61
N VAL A 139 -14.95 16.68 -8.08
CA VAL A 139 -14.34 16.78 -9.41
C VAL A 139 -12.84 16.76 -9.24
N PRO A 140 -12.13 15.79 -9.85
CA PRO A 140 -10.67 15.79 -9.85
C PRO A 140 -10.09 17.09 -10.40
N GLY A 141 -8.93 17.49 -9.91
CA GLY A 141 -8.21 18.65 -10.44
C GLY A 141 -7.70 18.39 -11.86
N ASP A 142 -7.49 19.46 -12.60
CA ASP A 142 -6.87 19.40 -13.91
C ASP A 142 -5.36 19.14 -13.77
N LEU A 143 -4.80 18.40 -14.71
CA LEU A 143 -3.35 18.21 -14.78
C LEU A 143 -2.73 19.49 -15.39
N ASN A 144 -2.27 20.37 -14.52
CA ASN A 144 -1.80 21.71 -14.86
C ASN A 144 -0.49 22.07 -14.14
N GLN A 145 0.01 23.27 -14.37
CA GLN A 145 1.25 23.76 -13.78
C GLN A 145 1.23 23.75 -12.24
N GLU A 146 0.09 24.00 -11.63
CA GLU A 146 -0.04 23.95 -10.15
C GLU A 146 0.29 22.58 -9.59
N ILE A 147 -0.23 21.52 -10.22
CA ILE A 147 0.08 20.14 -9.85
C ILE A 147 1.55 19.81 -10.13
N PHE A 148 2.08 20.25 -11.28
CA PHE A 148 3.50 20.03 -11.61
C PHE A 148 4.41 20.64 -10.55
N ASP A 149 4.11 21.86 -10.12
CA ASP A 149 4.90 22.58 -9.13
C ASP A 149 4.78 21.95 -7.74
N GLN A 150 3.60 21.48 -7.36
CA GLN A 150 3.37 20.78 -6.08
C GLN A 150 4.16 19.48 -5.99
N VAL A 151 4.25 18.73 -7.09
CA VAL A 151 4.90 17.41 -7.09
C VAL A 151 6.42 17.52 -7.25
N TYR A 152 6.90 18.35 -8.14
CA TYR A 152 8.33 18.41 -8.53
C TYR A 152 9.02 19.73 -8.20
N GLY A 153 8.31 20.70 -7.66
CA GLY A 153 8.83 22.03 -7.39
C GLY A 153 8.52 23.02 -8.52
N GLU A 154 8.53 24.30 -8.16
CA GLU A 154 8.18 25.39 -9.05
C GLU A 154 9.07 25.41 -10.30
N GLY A 155 8.44 25.35 -11.46
CA GLY A 155 9.12 25.45 -12.74
C GLY A 155 9.95 24.25 -13.18
N ALA A 156 9.99 23.17 -12.37
CA ALA A 156 10.78 21.98 -12.70
C ALA A 156 10.22 21.19 -13.89
N VAL A 157 8.91 21.17 -14.05
CA VAL A 157 8.18 20.51 -15.13
C VAL A 157 7.17 21.49 -15.74
N SER A 158 7.10 21.56 -17.04
CA SER A 158 6.29 22.55 -17.76
C SER A 158 5.20 21.96 -18.64
N THR A 159 5.28 20.66 -18.99
CA THR A 159 4.32 19.99 -19.87
C THR A 159 3.82 18.69 -19.24
N GLU A 160 2.65 18.25 -19.69
CA GLU A 160 2.09 16.94 -19.30
C GLU A 160 3.04 15.80 -19.71
N GLU A 161 3.64 15.88 -20.87
CA GLU A 161 4.59 14.88 -21.36
C GLU A 161 5.81 14.74 -20.43
N GLU A 162 6.41 15.88 -20.05
CA GLU A 162 7.51 15.91 -19.08
C GLU A 162 7.08 15.37 -17.70
N PHE A 163 5.88 15.74 -17.26
CA PHE A 163 5.33 15.28 -15.99
C PHE A 163 5.17 13.76 -15.97
N ARG A 164 4.57 13.20 -17.02
CA ARG A 164 4.41 11.74 -17.14
C ARG A 164 5.74 11.01 -17.24
N ALA A 165 6.72 11.58 -17.94
CA ALA A 165 8.06 11.01 -18.01
C ALA A 165 8.75 10.98 -16.64
N ARG A 166 8.61 12.04 -15.83
CA ARG A 166 9.13 12.10 -14.47
C ARG A 166 8.43 11.10 -13.55
N VAL A 167 7.12 10.96 -13.65
CA VAL A 167 6.35 9.96 -12.90
C VAL A 167 6.82 8.55 -13.24
N LYS A 168 7.00 8.26 -14.52
CA LYS A 168 7.50 6.95 -14.97
C LYS A 168 8.91 6.65 -14.43
N GLU A 169 9.77 7.65 -14.46
CA GLU A 169 11.13 7.54 -13.89
C GLU A 169 11.09 7.28 -12.39
N ASP A 170 10.23 7.98 -11.64
CA ASP A 170 10.07 7.80 -10.20
C ASP A 170 9.56 6.39 -9.87
N LEU A 171 8.56 5.90 -10.60
CA LEU A 171 8.02 4.54 -10.44
C LEU A 171 9.08 3.49 -10.79
N THR A 172 9.87 3.71 -11.82
CA THR A 172 10.97 2.82 -12.20
C THR A 172 11.99 2.71 -11.08
N ARG A 173 12.36 3.82 -10.46
CA ARG A 173 13.29 3.81 -9.31
C ARG A 173 12.71 3.11 -8.10
N GLN A 174 11.41 3.19 -7.85
CA GLN A 174 10.76 2.50 -6.73
C GLN A 174 10.87 0.98 -6.83
N PHE A 175 11.03 0.44 -8.02
CA PHE A 175 11.17 -0.99 -8.25
C PHE A 175 12.61 -1.51 -8.17
N VAL A 176 13.62 -0.63 -8.11
CA VAL A 176 15.02 -1.05 -8.02
C VAL A 176 15.30 -1.91 -6.79
N PRO A 177 14.81 -1.60 -5.58
CA PRO A 177 14.97 -2.46 -4.42
C PRO A 177 14.41 -3.87 -4.61
N GLU A 178 13.28 -4.00 -5.30
CA GLU A 178 12.68 -5.29 -5.63
C GLU A 178 13.57 -6.10 -6.58
N SER A 179 14.07 -5.46 -7.62
CA SER A 179 15.01 -6.06 -8.57
C SER A 179 16.30 -6.50 -7.89
N ASP A 180 16.84 -5.70 -6.99
CA ASP A 180 18.05 -6.01 -6.23
C ASP A 180 17.84 -7.17 -5.25
N TYR A 181 16.67 -7.23 -4.63
CA TYR A 181 16.29 -8.34 -3.76
C TYR A 181 16.23 -9.68 -4.53
N LYS A 182 15.57 -9.67 -5.69
CA LYS A 182 15.52 -10.86 -6.57
C LYS A 182 16.91 -11.26 -7.03
N PHE A 183 17.75 -10.28 -7.38
CA PHE A 183 19.13 -10.53 -7.77
C PHE A 183 19.92 -11.26 -6.68
N LEU A 184 19.80 -10.87 -5.42
CA LEU A 184 20.46 -11.57 -4.31
C LEU A 184 19.93 -12.99 -4.12
N ILE A 185 18.65 -13.23 -4.33
CA ILE A 185 18.08 -14.59 -4.31
C ILE A 185 18.72 -15.42 -5.42
N ASP A 186 18.83 -14.89 -6.62
CA ASP A 186 19.44 -15.60 -7.76
C ASP A 186 20.95 -15.83 -7.56
N VAL A 187 21.67 -14.88 -6.96
CA VAL A 187 23.06 -15.05 -6.53
C VAL A 187 23.18 -16.20 -5.51
N ARG A 188 22.27 -16.24 -4.55
CA ARG A 188 22.23 -17.31 -3.55
C ARG A 188 22.08 -18.68 -4.24
N GLU A 189 21.09 -18.83 -5.10
CA GLU A 189 20.84 -20.07 -5.82
C GLU A 189 22.05 -20.47 -6.68
N TYR A 190 22.60 -19.52 -7.41
CA TYR A 190 23.78 -19.75 -8.26
C TYR A 190 24.98 -20.22 -7.44
N LEU A 191 25.30 -19.56 -6.34
CA LEU A 191 26.46 -19.94 -5.51
C LEU A 191 26.24 -21.22 -4.76
N MET A 192 25.06 -21.44 -4.18
CA MET A 192 24.76 -22.67 -3.46
C MET A 192 24.76 -23.89 -4.40
N GLY A 193 24.27 -23.72 -5.62
CA GLY A 193 24.36 -24.76 -6.66
C GLY A 193 25.81 -25.12 -7.02
N ARG A 194 26.69 -24.12 -7.05
CA ARG A 194 28.13 -24.32 -7.36
C ARG A 194 28.92 -24.89 -6.19
N ILE A 195 28.66 -24.43 -4.98
CA ILE A 195 29.38 -24.85 -3.76
C ILE A 195 28.92 -26.24 -3.31
N GLY A 196 27.64 -26.56 -3.51
CA GLY A 196 27.05 -27.79 -3.02
C GLY A 196 26.73 -27.75 -1.51
N GLU A 197 26.52 -28.91 -0.94
CA GLU A 197 26.17 -29.02 0.48
C GLU A 197 27.42 -28.85 1.37
N LEU A 198 27.32 -27.93 2.32
CA LEU A 198 28.29 -27.79 3.39
C LEU A 198 28.01 -28.84 4.48
N LYS A 199 29.09 -29.38 5.02
CA LYS A 199 29.01 -30.35 6.13
C LYS A 199 29.19 -29.64 7.46
N PHE A 200 28.29 -29.87 8.38
CA PHE A 200 28.33 -29.37 9.75
C PHE A 200 28.44 -30.55 10.73
N ALA A 201 28.78 -30.23 11.96
CA ALA A 201 28.68 -31.20 13.06
C ALA A 201 27.21 -31.37 13.43
N ASP A 202 26.54 -32.32 12.81
CA ASP A 202 25.08 -32.52 12.88
C ASP A 202 24.55 -32.59 14.31
N ASP A 203 25.22 -33.36 15.17
CA ASP A 203 24.79 -33.52 16.58
C ASP A 203 24.87 -32.20 17.33
N VAL A 204 25.90 -31.39 17.07
CA VAL A 204 26.08 -30.08 17.73
C VAL A 204 25.00 -29.12 17.25
N LEU A 205 24.78 -29.08 15.94
CA LEU A 205 23.77 -28.20 15.34
C LEU A 205 22.36 -28.55 15.81
N LYS A 206 22.00 -29.83 15.85
CA LYS A 206 20.71 -30.29 16.34
C LYS A 206 20.53 -29.94 17.84
N ARG A 207 21.59 -30.05 18.64
CA ARG A 207 21.56 -29.63 20.04
C ARG A 207 21.31 -28.13 20.17
N ILE A 208 21.98 -27.30 19.37
CA ILE A 208 21.76 -25.85 19.36
C ILE A 208 20.31 -25.52 18.97
N MET A 209 19.80 -26.18 17.94
CA MET A 209 18.41 -26.02 17.52
C MET A 209 17.42 -26.33 18.65
N HIS A 210 17.68 -27.40 19.41
CA HIS A 210 16.85 -27.79 20.55
C HIS A 210 16.92 -26.76 21.69
N ILE A 211 18.12 -26.27 21.99
CA ILE A 211 18.33 -25.21 22.99
C ILE A 211 17.58 -23.93 22.63
N ASN A 212 17.59 -23.55 21.36
CA ASN A 212 16.91 -22.36 20.86
C ASN A 212 15.38 -22.52 20.76
N ASN A 213 14.90 -23.75 20.81
CA ASN A 213 13.47 -24.10 20.73
C ASN A 213 13.10 -25.10 21.82
N PRO A 214 13.19 -24.71 23.12
CA PRO A 214 13.05 -25.65 24.24
C PRO A 214 11.66 -26.28 24.33
N ASP A 215 10.64 -25.58 23.79
CA ASP A 215 9.25 -26.03 23.78
C ASP A 215 8.92 -26.97 22.61
N LYS A 216 9.90 -27.21 21.71
CA LYS A 216 9.74 -28.08 20.55
C LYS A 216 10.48 -29.39 20.76
N GLY A 217 9.86 -30.49 20.32
CA GLY A 217 10.44 -31.84 20.44
C GLY A 217 11.49 -32.14 19.38
N GLU A 218 12.08 -33.35 19.46
CA GLU A 218 13.07 -33.83 18.48
C GLU A 218 12.52 -33.94 17.07
N GLU A 219 11.24 -34.19 16.93
CA GLU A 219 10.55 -34.24 15.63
C GLU A 219 10.67 -32.92 14.89
N TYR A 220 10.42 -31.80 15.59
CA TYR A 220 10.59 -30.46 15.04
C TYR A 220 12.03 -30.20 14.57
N VAL A 221 13.02 -30.59 15.38
CA VAL A 221 14.45 -30.43 15.03
C VAL A 221 14.78 -31.24 13.77
N ASN A 222 14.33 -32.47 13.68
CA ASN A 222 14.60 -33.33 12.52
C ASN A 222 13.90 -32.81 11.25
N GLU A 223 12.68 -32.34 11.36
CA GLU A 223 11.93 -31.77 10.25
C GLU A 223 12.58 -30.50 9.70
N HIS A 224 13.08 -29.61 10.57
CA HIS A 224 13.64 -28.33 10.20
C HIS A 224 15.16 -28.33 9.96
N TYR A 225 15.82 -29.45 10.25
CA TYR A 225 17.28 -29.54 10.18
C TYR A 225 17.85 -29.20 8.81
N ALA A 226 17.32 -29.80 7.75
CA ALA A 226 17.80 -29.58 6.39
C ALA A 226 17.67 -28.11 5.96
N ASN A 227 16.57 -27.46 6.36
CA ASN A 227 16.37 -26.05 6.07
C ASN A 227 17.34 -25.17 6.88
N THR A 228 17.57 -25.52 8.13
CA THR A 228 18.55 -24.82 9.01
C THR A 228 19.96 -24.90 8.44
N VAL A 229 20.37 -26.05 7.91
CA VAL A 229 21.65 -26.24 7.25
C VAL A 229 21.77 -25.34 6.03
N LYS A 230 20.73 -25.26 5.20
CA LYS A 230 20.69 -24.38 4.03
C LYS A 230 20.82 -22.92 4.41
N GLU A 231 20.09 -22.47 5.41
CA GLU A 231 20.13 -21.07 5.86
C GLU A 231 21.47 -20.73 6.47
N LEU A 232 22.04 -21.61 7.30
CA LEU A 232 23.37 -21.41 7.88
C LEU A 232 24.47 -21.40 6.81
N SER A 233 24.37 -22.28 5.84
CA SER A 233 25.31 -22.34 4.69
C SER A 233 25.30 -21.02 3.92
N TRP A 234 24.11 -20.50 3.61
CA TRP A 234 23.97 -19.22 2.94
C TRP A 234 24.51 -18.08 3.80
N HIS A 235 24.24 -18.07 5.10
CA HIS A 235 24.74 -17.07 6.02
C HIS A 235 26.28 -16.99 5.99
N LEU A 236 26.97 -18.13 6.04
CA LEU A 236 28.42 -18.19 5.97
C LEU A 236 28.98 -17.72 4.61
N VAL A 237 28.31 -18.09 3.52
CA VAL A 237 28.67 -17.61 2.18
C VAL A 237 28.49 -16.11 2.07
N LYS A 238 27.38 -15.59 2.57
CA LYS A 238 27.07 -14.15 2.57
C LYS A 238 28.10 -13.37 3.39
N GLU A 239 28.49 -13.86 4.55
CA GLU A 239 29.55 -13.22 5.37
C GLU A 239 30.86 -13.10 4.60
N GLN A 240 31.29 -14.15 3.89
CA GLN A 240 32.47 -14.10 3.06
C GLN A 240 32.38 -13.08 1.93
N LEU A 241 31.23 -12.98 1.29
CA LEU A 241 31.00 -11.97 0.23
C LEU A 241 31.04 -10.56 0.78
N VAL A 242 30.46 -10.32 1.94
CA VAL A 242 30.46 -9.03 2.64
C VAL A 242 31.89 -8.63 3.01
N GLU A 243 32.67 -9.57 3.55
CA GLU A 243 34.06 -9.34 3.94
C GLU A 243 34.91 -9.01 2.71
N LYS A 244 34.81 -9.77 1.64
CA LYS A 244 35.54 -9.53 0.37
C LYS A 244 35.20 -8.20 -0.27
N ALA A 245 33.92 -7.79 -0.21
CA ALA A 245 33.50 -6.50 -0.72
C ALA A 245 33.87 -5.33 0.18
N GLY A 246 34.46 -5.61 1.36
CA GLY A 246 34.85 -4.57 2.32
C GLY A 246 33.69 -3.78 2.87
N ILE A 247 32.49 -4.38 2.94
CA ILE A 247 31.26 -3.70 3.38
C ILE A 247 31.31 -3.49 4.90
N LYS A 248 31.17 -2.23 5.30
CA LYS A 248 31.00 -1.83 6.70
C LYS A 248 29.76 -0.97 6.79
N ILE A 249 28.86 -1.35 7.68
CA ILE A 249 27.62 -0.60 7.91
C ILE A 249 27.89 0.54 8.88
N GLU A 250 27.57 1.75 8.45
CA GLU A 250 27.67 2.97 9.22
C GLU A 250 26.28 3.47 9.63
N GLU A 251 26.22 4.40 10.57
CA GLU A 251 24.96 4.99 11.03
C GLU A 251 24.13 5.58 9.87
N LYS A 252 24.79 6.21 8.90
CA LYS A 252 24.12 6.77 7.72
C LYS A 252 23.37 5.71 6.91
N ASP A 253 23.89 4.48 6.85
CA ASP A 253 23.25 3.38 6.13
C ASP A 253 21.95 2.96 6.81
N LEU A 254 21.97 2.94 8.14
CA LEU A 254 20.77 2.64 8.94
C LEU A 254 19.72 3.72 8.81
N VAL A 255 20.13 4.98 8.81
CA VAL A 255 19.25 6.14 8.59
C VAL A 255 18.60 6.03 7.22
N GLU A 256 19.34 5.72 6.16
CA GLU A 256 18.79 5.54 4.81
C GLU A 256 17.79 4.38 4.75
N GLN A 257 18.07 3.26 5.37
CA GLN A 257 17.12 2.15 5.42
C GLN A 257 15.84 2.47 6.21
N ALA A 258 15.98 3.20 7.30
CA ALA A 258 14.84 3.70 8.06
C ALA A 258 13.99 4.68 7.22
N LYS A 259 14.62 5.59 6.49
CA LYS A 259 13.93 6.50 5.54
C LYS A 259 13.20 5.74 4.45
N GLU A 260 13.83 4.70 3.87
CA GLU A 260 13.17 3.86 2.85
C GLU A 260 11.93 3.15 3.40
N SER A 261 11.99 2.64 4.63
CA SER A 261 10.83 2.04 5.29
C SER A 261 9.70 3.05 5.48
N VAL A 262 10.03 4.27 5.91
CA VAL A 262 9.07 5.35 6.08
C VAL A 262 8.49 5.79 4.72
N ARG A 263 9.33 5.91 3.71
CA ARG A 263 8.90 6.26 2.34
C ARG A 263 7.89 5.23 1.80
N ALA A 264 8.15 3.95 2.01
CA ALA A 264 7.23 2.88 1.63
C ALA A 264 5.89 2.97 2.36
N GLN A 265 5.88 3.31 3.65
CA GLN A 265 4.65 3.52 4.41
C GLN A 265 3.84 4.71 3.88
N PHE A 266 4.48 5.84 3.61
CA PHE A 266 3.80 6.99 3.00
C PHE A 266 3.26 6.68 1.60
N ALA A 267 3.99 5.88 0.82
CA ALA A 267 3.57 5.48 -0.52
C ALA A 267 2.26 4.66 -0.51
N GLN A 268 2.03 3.85 0.53
CA GLN A 268 0.76 3.12 0.70
C GLN A 268 -0.45 4.05 0.82
N TYR A 269 -0.24 5.27 1.32
CA TYR A 269 -1.27 6.32 1.40
C TYR A 269 -1.21 7.27 0.20
N GLY A 270 -0.49 6.89 -0.86
CA GLY A 270 -0.35 7.68 -2.07
C GLY A 270 0.57 8.90 -1.95
N MET A 271 1.32 9.03 -0.86
CA MET A 271 2.29 10.10 -0.67
C MET A 271 3.66 9.64 -1.19
N THR A 272 3.97 9.95 -2.44
CA THR A 272 5.18 9.48 -3.12
C THR A 272 6.32 10.50 -3.12
N ASN A 273 6.03 11.75 -2.79
CA ASN A 273 7.01 12.85 -2.78
C ASN A 273 7.06 13.52 -1.41
N VAL A 274 7.53 12.77 -0.40
CA VAL A 274 7.66 13.25 0.97
C VAL A 274 9.00 13.96 1.11
N PRO A 275 9.06 15.19 1.68
CA PRO A 275 10.31 15.90 1.93
C PRO A 275 11.28 15.10 2.80
N ASP A 276 12.58 15.23 2.52
CA ASP A 276 13.61 14.44 3.20
C ASP A 276 13.69 14.72 4.71
N ASP A 277 13.44 15.95 5.14
CA ASP A 277 13.38 16.33 6.55
C ASP A 277 12.24 15.62 7.31
N VAL A 278 11.10 15.44 6.67
CA VAL A 278 9.97 14.67 7.21
C VAL A 278 10.35 13.20 7.34
N LEU A 279 10.95 12.62 6.28
CA LEU A 279 11.45 11.24 6.31
C LEU A 279 12.49 11.05 7.42
N ALA A 280 13.42 12.00 7.57
CA ALA A 280 14.45 11.96 8.60
C ALA A 280 13.87 11.96 10.03
N ASN A 281 12.84 12.75 10.27
CA ASN A 281 12.17 12.80 11.57
C ASN A 281 11.50 11.48 11.93
N TYR A 282 10.76 10.87 10.99
CA TYR A 282 10.14 9.56 11.21
C TYR A 282 11.18 8.44 11.31
N ALA A 283 12.26 8.51 10.52
CA ALA A 283 13.36 7.55 10.58
C ALA A 283 14.05 7.57 11.95
N ALA A 284 14.25 8.75 12.54
CA ALA A 284 14.82 8.89 13.88
C ALA A 284 13.98 8.15 14.94
N GLU A 285 12.66 8.22 14.85
CA GLU A 285 11.75 7.47 15.72
C GLU A 285 11.85 5.95 15.51
N THR A 286 11.98 5.53 14.26
CA THR A 286 12.17 4.11 13.91
C THR A 286 13.47 3.55 14.49
N LEU A 287 14.55 4.33 14.45
CA LEU A 287 15.87 3.94 14.97
C LEU A 287 15.94 3.82 16.48
N LYS A 288 15.03 4.46 17.22
CA LYS A 288 14.95 4.33 18.69
C LYS A 288 14.49 2.95 19.15
N LYS A 289 13.81 2.20 18.27
CA LYS A 289 13.28 0.88 18.58
C LYS A 289 14.34 -0.19 18.30
N LYS A 290 14.86 -0.79 19.36
CA LYS A 290 15.89 -1.86 19.25
C LYS A 290 15.41 -3.06 18.44
N GLU A 291 14.12 -3.35 18.46
CA GLU A 291 13.48 -4.43 17.70
C GLU A 291 13.70 -4.32 16.19
N ASN A 292 13.79 -3.08 15.68
CA ASN A 292 13.99 -2.81 14.26
C ASN A 292 15.46 -2.83 13.83
N MET A 293 16.38 -2.74 14.80
CA MET A 293 17.79 -2.50 14.51
C MET A 293 18.43 -3.64 13.72
N GLU A 294 18.17 -4.89 14.12
CA GLU A 294 18.72 -6.07 13.44
C GLU A 294 18.21 -6.16 12.00
N ASN A 295 16.94 -5.91 11.79
CA ASN A 295 16.36 -5.90 10.44
C ASN A 295 16.93 -4.78 9.57
N LEU A 296 17.14 -3.59 10.13
CA LEU A 296 17.74 -2.46 9.41
C LEU A 296 19.20 -2.74 9.02
N VAL A 297 19.99 -3.33 9.94
CA VAL A 297 21.37 -3.74 9.66
C VAL A 297 21.40 -4.77 8.53
N ASN A 298 20.57 -5.80 8.60
CA ASN A 298 20.51 -6.83 7.56
C ASN A 298 20.13 -6.25 6.20
N ARG A 299 19.13 -5.38 6.15
CA ARG A 299 18.75 -4.70 4.91
C ARG A 299 19.87 -3.81 4.36
N ALA A 300 20.56 -3.06 5.22
CA ALA A 300 21.68 -2.23 4.83
C ALA A 300 22.81 -3.06 4.23
N ILE A 301 23.13 -4.21 4.84
CA ILE A 301 24.11 -5.17 4.32
C ILE A 301 23.67 -5.67 2.93
N GLU A 302 22.43 -6.09 2.77
CA GLU A 302 21.92 -6.62 1.52
C GLU A 302 21.91 -5.59 0.40
N VAL A 303 21.53 -4.35 0.69
CA VAL A 303 21.58 -3.25 -0.29
C VAL A 303 23.00 -3.00 -0.78
N ARG A 304 23.96 -2.93 0.14
CA ARG A 304 25.38 -2.74 -0.21
C ARG A 304 25.97 -3.93 -0.94
N LEU A 305 25.62 -5.13 -0.51
CA LEU A 305 26.07 -6.36 -1.14
C LEU A 305 25.54 -6.48 -2.58
N ALA A 306 24.26 -6.21 -2.80
CA ALA A 306 23.70 -6.20 -4.14
C ALA A 306 24.41 -5.20 -5.05
N ALA A 307 24.66 -3.98 -4.57
CA ALA A 307 25.37 -2.96 -5.33
C ALA A 307 26.80 -3.40 -5.70
N ALA A 308 27.53 -4.01 -4.78
CA ALA A 308 28.89 -4.51 -5.01
C ALA A 308 28.90 -5.67 -6.01
N LEU A 309 28.02 -6.65 -5.82
CA LEU A 309 27.98 -7.85 -6.67
C LEU A 309 27.51 -7.55 -8.09
N LYS A 310 26.61 -6.59 -8.28
CA LYS A 310 26.19 -6.15 -9.62
C LYS A 310 27.34 -5.62 -10.46
N GLN A 311 28.40 -5.11 -9.84
CA GLN A 311 29.60 -4.64 -10.53
C GLN A 311 30.63 -5.73 -10.78
N GLU A 312 30.60 -6.81 -10.02
CA GLU A 312 31.55 -7.91 -10.13
C GLU A 312 31.13 -8.97 -11.15
N VAL A 313 29.84 -9.22 -11.28
CA VAL A 313 29.29 -10.26 -12.15
C VAL A 313 28.79 -9.69 -13.46
N LYS A 314 28.65 -10.55 -14.48
CA LYS A 314 27.92 -10.21 -15.69
C LYS A 314 26.43 -10.33 -15.44
N LEU A 315 25.69 -9.24 -15.64
CA LEU A 315 24.24 -9.24 -15.51
C LEU A 315 23.60 -9.70 -16.83
N ASP A 316 22.72 -10.70 -16.75
CA ASP A 316 21.80 -11.04 -17.82
C ASP A 316 20.50 -10.27 -17.59
N GLU A 317 20.44 -9.07 -18.16
CA GLU A 317 19.35 -8.14 -17.95
C GLU A 317 18.10 -8.55 -18.70
N LYS A 318 16.99 -8.65 -17.99
CA LYS A 318 15.66 -9.02 -18.53
C LYS A 318 14.62 -8.03 -18.02
N SER A 319 13.87 -7.45 -18.97
CA SER A 319 12.71 -6.60 -18.64
C SER A 319 11.47 -7.46 -18.54
N VAL A 320 10.78 -7.37 -17.42
CA VAL A 320 9.56 -8.13 -17.14
C VAL A 320 8.46 -7.20 -16.63
N SER A 321 7.21 -7.63 -16.78
CA SER A 321 6.09 -6.94 -16.13
C SER A 321 6.10 -7.18 -14.63
N LEU A 322 5.40 -6.32 -13.87
CA LEU A 322 5.23 -6.52 -12.43
C LEU A 322 4.56 -7.87 -12.12
N GLU A 323 3.57 -8.26 -12.91
CA GLU A 323 2.89 -9.54 -12.78
C GLU A 323 3.83 -10.73 -12.99
N GLU A 324 4.63 -10.71 -14.05
CA GLU A 324 5.64 -11.74 -14.32
C GLU A 324 6.69 -11.81 -13.21
N PHE A 325 7.11 -10.65 -12.72
CA PHE A 325 8.06 -10.56 -11.61
C PHE A 325 7.50 -11.19 -10.33
N ASN A 326 6.27 -10.87 -9.95
CA ASN A 326 5.63 -11.40 -8.75
C ASN A 326 5.45 -12.92 -8.82
N LYS A 327 5.17 -13.48 -10.00
CA LYS A 327 5.07 -14.92 -10.20
C LYS A 327 6.37 -15.68 -9.94
N MET A 328 7.51 -15.03 -9.99
CA MET A 328 8.81 -15.65 -9.70
C MET A 328 8.99 -16.02 -8.22
N PHE A 329 8.13 -15.52 -7.35
CA PHE A 329 8.15 -15.79 -5.90
C PHE A 329 7.09 -16.80 -5.46
N GLU A 330 6.25 -17.30 -6.37
CA GLU A 330 5.29 -18.39 -6.16
C GLU A 330 5.97 -19.77 -6.37
#